data_b8615f260606a3e6fc9f67a0b12a17a1
#
_entry.id   b8615f260606a3e6fc9f67a0b12a17a1
#
_cell.length_a   1.000
_cell.length_b   1.000
_cell.length_c   1.000
_cell.angle_alpha   90.00
_cell.angle_beta   90.00
_cell.angle_gamma   90.00
#
_symmetry.space_group_name_H-M   'P 1'
#
loop_
_entity.id
_entity.type
_entity.pdbx_description
1 polymer ?
#
loop_
_entity_poly.entity_id
_entity_poly.type
_entity_poly.pdbx_seq_one_letter_code
_entity_poly.pdbx_strand_id
1 'polypeptide(L)'
;MLENGDLIFVREDTEMGQAIQASTGNYSHVAIFLDGQVYHATVEGGVLAQSPEDFFEHGKVYDLYHYEQIDCTEVKKRAESLLGAPYNASFYPDGDGFYCSQFVAEILPIFETIPMKFGDDTQEISDFWREYYRELGLTVPLNQPGTNPSQLAASPLLVCKERNLHDSDF
;
A
#
# COMPACT_ATOMS: atom_id res chain seq x y z
N MET A 1 -15.89 -10.44 6.23
CA MET A 1 -16.21 -9.44 7.25
C MET A 1 -14.94 -8.83 7.81
N LEU A 2 -14.88 -7.53 7.91
CA LEU A 2 -13.71 -6.83 8.48
C LEU A 2 -13.52 -7.16 9.95
N GLU A 3 -12.30 -7.50 10.31
CA GLU A 3 -11.87 -7.73 11.68
C GLU A 3 -10.70 -6.82 12.02
N ASN A 4 -10.56 -6.51 13.30
CA ASN A 4 -9.46 -5.69 13.78
C ASN A 4 -8.11 -6.29 13.37
N GLY A 5 -7.29 -5.51 12.68
CA GLY A 5 -6.00 -5.94 12.17
C GLY A 5 -5.99 -6.44 10.73
N ASP A 6 -7.14 -6.49 10.06
CA ASP A 6 -7.19 -6.91 8.66
C ASP A 6 -6.42 -5.95 7.76
N LEU A 7 -5.63 -6.52 6.86
CA LEU A 7 -4.98 -5.81 5.77
C LEU A 7 -5.89 -5.80 4.55
N ILE A 8 -6.06 -4.64 3.94
CA ILE A 8 -6.93 -4.44 2.79
C ILE A 8 -6.06 -4.14 1.57
N PHE A 9 -6.03 -5.07 0.62
CA PHE A 9 -5.29 -4.92 -0.63
C PHE A 9 -6.25 -4.50 -1.73
N VAL A 10 -5.85 -3.49 -2.51
CA VAL A 10 -6.73 -2.81 -3.47
C VAL A 10 -6.20 -2.99 -4.88
N ARG A 11 -7.11 -3.30 -5.80
CA ARG A 11 -6.91 -3.22 -7.26
C ARG A 11 -7.75 -2.07 -7.77
N GLU A 12 -7.11 -1.18 -8.51
CA GLU A 12 -7.78 -0.01 -9.06
C GLU A 12 -7.36 0.25 -10.50
N ASP A 13 -8.21 0.96 -11.24
CA ASP A 13 -8.06 1.20 -12.68
C ASP A 13 -7.58 2.61 -12.99
N THR A 14 -6.89 3.26 -12.06
CA THR A 14 -6.25 4.55 -12.29
C THR A 14 -4.94 4.37 -13.05
N GLU A 15 -4.46 5.43 -13.70
CA GLU A 15 -3.20 5.39 -14.44
C GLU A 15 -2.02 5.02 -13.52
N MET A 16 -1.92 5.63 -12.35
CA MET A 16 -0.92 5.29 -11.34
C MET A 16 -1.08 3.85 -10.84
N GLY A 17 -2.31 3.43 -10.55
CA GLY A 17 -2.60 2.08 -10.09
C GLY A 17 -2.19 1.03 -11.12
N GLN A 18 -2.50 1.26 -12.39
CA GLN A 18 -2.08 0.37 -13.48
C GLN A 18 -0.56 0.31 -13.62
N ALA A 19 0.13 1.44 -13.47
CA ALA A 19 1.60 1.48 -13.54
C ALA A 19 2.24 0.69 -12.39
N ILE A 20 1.71 0.81 -11.17
CA ILE A 20 2.18 0.04 -10.02
C ILE A 20 1.94 -1.46 -10.27
N GLN A 21 0.74 -1.83 -10.71
CA GLN A 21 0.39 -3.23 -10.99
C GLN A 21 1.26 -3.82 -12.11
N ALA A 22 1.54 -3.08 -13.15
CA ALA A 22 2.40 -3.53 -14.25
C ALA A 22 3.82 -3.83 -13.80
N SER A 23 4.34 -3.10 -12.80
CA SER A 23 5.72 -3.28 -12.33
C SER A 23 5.86 -4.25 -11.16
N THR A 24 4.78 -4.53 -10.41
CA THR A 24 4.90 -5.25 -9.13
C THR A 24 3.92 -6.40 -8.92
N GLY A 25 2.75 -6.40 -9.55
CA GLY A 25 1.74 -7.44 -9.40
C GLY A 25 0.31 -6.89 -9.34
N ASN A 26 -0.62 -7.65 -8.77
CA ASN A 26 -2.05 -7.37 -8.91
C ASN A 26 -2.57 -6.18 -8.09
N TYR A 27 -1.84 -5.73 -7.09
CA TYR A 27 -2.34 -4.70 -6.18
C TYR A 27 -1.64 -3.37 -6.37
N SER A 28 -2.40 -2.28 -6.22
CA SER A 28 -1.88 -0.91 -6.32
C SER A 28 -1.84 -0.18 -4.97
N HIS A 29 -2.53 -0.69 -3.96
CA HIS A 29 -2.65 -0.03 -2.66
C HIS A 29 -2.85 -1.04 -1.55
N VAL A 30 -2.46 -0.67 -0.33
CA VAL A 30 -2.70 -1.45 0.88
C VAL A 30 -3.04 -0.52 2.03
N ALA A 31 -3.98 -0.97 2.87
CA ALA A 31 -4.43 -0.28 4.08
C ALA A 31 -4.59 -1.30 5.20
N ILE A 32 -4.79 -0.82 6.41
CA ILE A 32 -5.05 -1.68 7.57
C ILE A 32 -6.25 -1.18 8.35
N PHE A 33 -7.11 -2.11 8.77
CA PHE A 33 -8.29 -1.82 9.57
C PHE A 33 -7.96 -2.01 11.05
N LEU A 34 -8.07 -0.95 11.82
CA LEU A 34 -7.74 -0.94 13.24
C LEU A 34 -8.83 -0.21 14.02
N ASP A 35 -9.48 -0.95 14.89
CA ASP A 35 -10.43 -0.40 15.85
C ASP A 35 -11.51 0.51 15.23
N GLY A 36 -12.11 0.02 14.15
CA GLY A 36 -13.20 0.71 13.45
C GLY A 36 -12.79 1.72 12.39
N GLN A 37 -11.49 1.96 12.19
CA GLN A 37 -10.98 2.90 11.21
C GLN A 37 -10.00 2.22 10.23
N VAL A 38 -9.94 2.74 9.01
CA VAL A 38 -8.96 2.32 8.01
C VAL A 38 -7.81 3.31 8.00
N TYR A 39 -6.60 2.83 8.27
CA TYR A 39 -5.37 3.64 8.28
C TYR A 39 -4.59 3.35 7.00
N HIS A 40 -4.19 4.40 6.31
CA HIS A 40 -3.38 4.25 5.09
C HIS A 40 -2.64 5.55 4.73
N ALA A 41 -1.61 5.41 3.90
CA ALA A 41 -0.90 6.56 3.33
C ALA A 41 -1.50 6.89 1.97
N THR A 42 -1.94 8.14 1.79
CA THR A 42 -2.61 8.62 0.58
C THR A 42 -1.81 9.73 -0.08
N VAL A 43 -1.87 9.78 -1.41
CA VAL A 43 -1.17 10.81 -2.19
C VAL A 43 -1.66 12.20 -1.81
N GLU A 44 -2.96 12.38 -1.63
CA GLU A 44 -3.58 13.68 -1.39
C GLU A 44 -3.46 14.16 0.06
N GLY A 45 -3.51 13.25 1.02
CA GLY A 45 -3.61 13.60 2.44
C GLY A 45 -2.52 13.04 3.34
N GLY A 46 -1.56 12.30 2.79
CA GLY A 46 -0.56 11.61 3.60
C GLY A 46 -1.17 10.48 4.41
N VAL A 47 -0.59 10.20 5.57
CA VAL A 47 -1.09 9.17 6.48
C VAL A 47 -2.33 9.68 7.19
N LEU A 48 -3.43 8.96 7.02
CA LEU A 48 -4.72 9.32 7.62
C LEU A 48 -5.53 8.08 8.02
N ALA A 49 -6.57 8.32 8.82
CA ALA A 49 -7.56 7.33 9.21
C ALA A 49 -8.92 7.75 8.67
N GLN A 50 -9.64 6.80 8.09
CA GLN A 50 -10.98 7.02 7.53
C GLN A 50 -11.95 5.98 8.08
N SER A 51 -13.25 6.31 8.06
CA SER A 51 -14.27 5.30 8.26
C SER A 51 -14.26 4.29 7.10
N PRO A 52 -14.69 3.05 7.30
CA PRO A 52 -14.87 2.13 6.18
C PRO A 52 -15.78 2.69 5.08
N GLU A 53 -16.85 3.39 5.46
CA GLU A 53 -17.77 4.03 4.52
C GLU A 53 -17.05 5.00 3.56
N ASP A 54 -16.10 5.78 4.08
CA ASP A 54 -15.34 6.72 3.27
C ASP A 54 -14.20 6.06 2.48
N PHE A 55 -13.69 4.93 2.96
CA PHE A 55 -12.57 4.25 2.33
C PHE A 55 -12.98 3.40 1.13
N PHE A 56 -14.05 2.60 1.26
CA PHE A 56 -14.47 1.68 0.20
C PHE A 56 -15.22 2.42 -0.89
N GLU A 57 -14.69 2.36 -2.11
CA GLU A 57 -15.18 3.11 -3.27
C GLU A 57 -15.70 2.19 -4.36
N HIS A 58 -16.72 2.68 -5.05
CA HIS A 58 -17.27 1.98 -6.22
C HIS A 58 -16.19 1.84 -7.31
N GLY A 59 -16.16 0.68 -7.96
CA GLY A 59 -15.24 0.41 -9.06
C GLY A 59 -13.88 -0.15 -8.65
N LYS A 60 -13.59 -0.19 -7.36
CA LYS A 60 -12.37 -0.84 -6.83
C LYS A 60 -12.67 -2.25 -6.37
N VAL A 61 -11.66 -3.09 -6.35
CA VAL A 61 -11.77 -4.48 -5.91
C VAL A 61 -10.81 -4.69 -4.73
N TYR A 62 -11.28 -5.37 -3.71
CA TYR A 62 -10.58 -5.50 -2.43
C TYR A 62 -10.40 -6.97 -2.08
N ASP A 63 -9.19 -7.31 -1.58
CA ASP A 63 -8.89 -8.60 -0.98
C ASP A 63 -8.46 -8.38 0.46
N LEU A 64 -8.93 -9.22 1.39
CA LEU A 64 -8.61 -9.12 2.81
C LEU A 64 -7.62 -10.21 3.21
N TYR A 65 -6.57 -9.79 3.92
CA TYR A 65 -5.55 -10.67 4.50
C TYR A 65 -5.41 -10.38 5.98
N HIS A 66 -4.90 -11.34 6.71
CA HIS A 66 -4.72 -11.21 8.16
C HIS A 66 -3.41 -11.85 8.60
N TYR A 67 -2.74 -11.18 9.54
CA TYR A 67 -1.60 -11.75 10.28
C TYR A 67 -2.12 -12.22 11.63
N GLU A 68 -2.17 -13.53 11.85
CA GLU A 68 -2.82 -14.12 13.04
C GLU A 68 -2.18 -13.71 14.36
N GLN A 69 -0.87 -13.39 14.35
CA GLN A 69 -0.14 -13.00 15.55
C GLN A 69 -0.10 -11.48 15.78
N ILE A 70 -0.92 -10.73 15.07
CA ILE A 70 -0.92 -9.26 15.18
C ILE A 70 -1.28 -8.78 16.59
N ASP A 71 -0.50 -7.85 17.10
CA ASP A 71 -0.83 -7.06 18.29
C ASP A 71 -1.51 -5.76 17.85
N CYS A 72 -2.83 -5.79 17.74
CA CYS A 72 -3.59 -4.66 17.20
C CYS A 72 -3.44 -3.40 18.05
N THR A 73 -3.28 -3.52 19.36
CA THR A 73 -3.07 -2.36 20.25
C THR A 73 -1.77 -1.65 19.93
N GLU A 74 -0.68 -2.41 19.78
CA GLU A 74 0.64 -1.85 19.47
C GLU A 74 0.69 -1.29 18.05
N VAL A 75 0.12 -2.01 17.09
CA VAL A 75 0.05 -1.56 15.68
C VAL A 75 -0.75 -0.27 15.56
N LYS A 76 -1.90 -0.17 16.22
CA LYS A 76 -2.71 1.04 16.25
C LYS A 76 -1.94 2.22 16.86
N LYS A 77 -1.24 1.99 17.96
CA LYS A 77 -0.42 3.01 18.61
C LYS A 77 0.64 3.58 17.64
N ARG A 78 1.31 2.70 16.89
CA ARG A 78 2.29 3.11 15.88
C ARG A 78 1.61 3.88 14.74
N ALA A 79 0.48 3.40 14.24
CA ALA A 79 -0.28 4.07 13.19
C ALA A 79 -0.70 5.48 13.60
N GLU A 80 -1.23 5.63 14.82
CA GLU A 80 -1.63 6.93 15.34
C GLU A 80 -0.45 7.90 15.48
N SER A 81 0.72 7.40 15.83
CA SER A 81 1.93 8.24 15.94
C SER A 81 2.40 8.77 14.59
N LEU A 82 1.98 8.18 13.50
CA LEU A 82 2.37 8.57 12.14
C LEU A 82 1.29 9.36 11.40
N LEU A 83 0.12 9.58 12.01
CA LEU A 83 -0.95 10.38 11.39
C LEU A 83 -0.44 11.78 11.04
N GLY A 84 -0.73 12.22 9.81
CA GLY A 84 -0.29 13.51 9.31
C GLY A 84 1.08 13.51 8.64
N ALA A 85 1.81 12.40 8.68
CA ALA A 85 3.06 12.29 7.91
C ALA A 85 2.76 12.42 6.41
N PRO A 86 3.64 13.07 5.62
CA PRO A 86 3.39 13.25 4.19
C PRO A 86 3.49 11.94 3.41
N TYR A 87 2.94 11.93 2.21
CA TYR A 87 3.13 10.82 1.29
C TYR A 87 4.54 10.90 0.68
N ASN A 88 5.26 9.78 0.70
CA ASN A 88 6.58 9.69 0.08
C ASN A 88 6.45 9.48 -1.44
N ALA A 89 6.24 10.57 -2.17
CA ALA A 89 6.02 10.53 -3.61
C ALA A 89 7.27 10.12 -4.40
N SER A 90 8.46 10.24 -3.80
CA SER A 90 9.71 9.82 -4.46
C SER A 90 9.91 8.32 -4.45
N PHE A 91 9.26 7.60 -3.54
CA PHE A 91 9.48 6.18 -3.27
C PHE A 91 10.91 5.85 -2.81
N TYR A 92 11.73 6.84 -2.54
CA TYR A 92 13.08 6.62 -2.04
C TYR A 92 13.02 6.05 -0.62
N PRO A 93 13.93 5.11 -0.27
CA PRO A 93 13.96 4.55 1.09
C PRO A 93 14.10 5.59 2.20
N ASP A 94 14.82 6.66 1.92
CA ASP A 94 15.07 7.78 2.84
C ASP A 94 14.23 9.02 2.52
N GLY A 95 13.19 8.87 1.69
CA GLY A 95 12.27 9.96 1.37
C GLY A 95 11.44 10.37 2.57
N ASP A 96 10.93 11.61 2.53
CA ASP A 96 10.08 12.12 3.60
C ASP A 96 8.69 11.48 3.54
N GLY A 97 8.21 11.01 4.68
CA GLY A 97 6.90 10.38 4.79
C GLY A 97 6.87 8.90 4.37
N PHE A 98 5.70 8.47 3.94
CA PHE A 98 5.45 7.06 3.64
C PHE A 98 4.61 6.90 2.36
N TYR A 99 4.99 5.95 1.49
CA TYR A 99 4.05 5.41 0.52
C TYR A 99 3.26 4.26 1.17
N CYS A 100 2.22 3.75 0.51
CA CYS A 100 1.22 2.90 1.18
C CYS A 100 1.80 1.65 1.85
N SER A 101 2.58 0.86 1.15
CA SER A 101 3.19 -0.35 1.72
C SER A 101 4.33 -0.05 2.69
N GLN A 102 5.03 1.06 2.51
CA GLN A 102 6.05 1.53 3.44
C GLN A 102 5.43 1.85 4.80
N PHE A 103 4.27 2.51 4.82
CA PHE A 103 3.53 2.79 6.04
C PHE A 103 3.13 1.50 6.76
N VAL A 104 2.51 0.57 6.04
CA VAL A 104 2.08 -0.71 6.62
C VAL A 104 3.27 -1.49 7.17
N ALA A 105 4.38 -1.55 6.44
CA ALA A 105 5.59 -2.25 6.89
C ALA A 105 6.22 -1.59 8.13
N GLU A 106 6.08 -0.28 8.29
CA GLU A 106 6.57 0.44 9.47
C GLU A 106 5.77 0.10 10.72
N ILE A 107 4.45 0.04 10.62
CA ILE A 107 3.58 -0.22 11.79
C ILE A 107 3.42 -1.71 12.09
N LEU A 108 3.64 -2.57 11.10
CA LEU A 108 3.60 -4.03 11.21
C LEU A 108 4.92 -4.59 10.67
N PRO A 109 6.00 -4.60 11.49
CA PRO A 109 7.37 -4.88 11.02
C PRO A 109 7.64 -6.37 10.85
N ILE A 110 6.89 -7.02 9.97
CA ILE A 110 7.03 -8.46 9.64
C ILE A 110 7.49 -8.68 8.20
N PHE A 111 7.70 -7.60 7.43
CA PHE A 111 8.04 -7.65 6.01
C PHE A 111 9.49 -7.26 5.77
N GLU A 112 10.13 -7.93 4.82
CA GLU A 112 11.45 -7.57 4.35
C GLU A 112 11.35 -6.62 3.16
N THR A 113 12.38 -5.81 2.93
CA THR A 113 12.47 -5.01 1.71
C THR A 113 12.97 -5.86 0.55
N ILE A 114 12.56 -5.48 -0.66
CA ILE A 114 13.02 -6.07 -1.92
C ILE A 114 13.51 -4.96 -2.86
N PRO A 115 14.28 -5.28 -3.90
CA PRO A 115 14.64 -4.29 -4.92
C PRO A 115 13.40 -3.75 -5.61
N MET A 116 13.23 -2.43 -5.62
CA MET A 116 12.07 -1.78 -6.25
C MET A 116 12.12 -1.87 -7.78
N LYS A 117 10.96 -2.07 -8.39
CA LYS A 117 10.78 -2.18 -9.85
C LYS A 117 9.83 -1.12 -10.36
N PHE A 118 10.12 -0.59 -11.54
CA PHE A 118 9.37 0.49 -12.19
C PHE A 118 9.15 0.19 -13.67
N GLY A 119 9.09 -1.07 -14.02
CA GLY A 119 8.97 -1.51 -15.40
C GLY A 119 7.60 -2.05 -15.76
N ASP A 120 7.57 -2.67 -16.92
CA ASP A 120 6.43 -3.42 -17.44
C ASP A 120 6.93 -4.64 -18.22
N ASP A 121 6.07 -5.28 -19.01
CA ASP A 121 6.44 -6.48 -19.78
C ASP A 121 7.49 -6.20 -20.87
N THR A 122 7.70 -4.95 -21.27
CA THR A 122 8.54 -4.58 -22.39
C THR A 122 9.77 -3.76 -22.01
N GLN A 123 9.77 -3.09 -20.86
CA GLN A 123 10.81 -2.16 -20.45
C GLN A 123 11.16 -2.31 -18.97
N GLU A 124 12.42 -2.14 -18.64
CA GLU A 124 12.90 -2.12 -17.24
C GLU A 124 12.37 -0.90 -16.48
N ILE A 125 12.25 0.24 -17.15
CA ILE A 125 11.57 1.43 -16.64
C ILE A 125 10.49 1.80 -17.67
N SER A 126 9.23 1.77 -17.26
CA SER A 126 8.12 2.09 -18.15
C SER A 126 8.06 3.58 -18.49
N ASP A 127 7.38 3.92 -19.57
CA ASP A 127 7.19 5.32 -19.98
C ASP A 127 6.48 6.14 -18.89
N PHE A 128 5.51 5.55 -18.19
CA PHE A 128 4.82 6.20 -17.08
C PHE A 128 5.80 6.63 -15.99
N TRP A 129 6.65 5.70 -15.51
CA TRP A 129 7.59 5.98 -14.43
C TRP A 129 8.72 6.91 -14.87
N ARG A 130 9.13 6.83 -16.13
CA ARG A 130 10.14 7.74 -16.68
C ARG A 130 9.64 9.18 -16.65
N GLU A 131 8.39 9.41 -17.07
CA GLU A 131 7.74 10.71 -17.03
C GLU A 131 7.51 11.18 -15.59
N TYR A 132 7.03 10.28 -14.73
CA TYR A 132 6.80 10.57 -13.31
C TYR A 132 8.03 11.15 -12.63
N TYR A 133 9.18 10.48 -12.78
CA TYR A 133 10.43 10.93 -12.16
C TYR A 133 11.03 12.14 -12.86
N ARG A 134 10.80 12.29 -14.15
CA ARG A 134 11.19 13.51 -14.86
C ARG A 134 10.50 14.74 -14.28
N GLU A 135 9.21 14.67 -14.01
CA GLU A 135 8.44 15.74 -13.40
C GLU A 135 8.90 16.06 -11.98
N LEU A 136 9.31 15.04 -11.23
CA LEU A 136 9.87 15.24 -9.88
C LEU A 136 11.30 15.81 -9.90
N GLY A 137 11.99 15.74 -11.02
CA GLY A 137 13.40 16.13 -11.10
C GLY A 137 14.33 15.14 -10.39
N LEU A 138 13.94 13.88 -10.28
CA LEU A 138 14.67 12.85 -9.55
C LEU A 138 14.98 11.66 -10.46
N THR A 139 16.05 10.92 -10.11
CA THR A 139 16.36 9.65 -10.73
C THR A 139 15.41 8.57 -10.24
N VAL A 140 15.02 7.64 -11.12
CA VAL A 140 14.21 6.49 -10.74
C VAL A 140 14.99 5.64 -9.74
N PRO A 141 14.45 5.33 -8.55
CA PRO A 141 15.16 4.55 -7.52
C PRO A 141 15.12 3.04 -7.81
N LEU A 142 15.48 2.66 -9.04
CA LEU A 142 15.46 1.27 -9.50
C LEU A 142 16.40 0.43 -8.66
N ASN A 143 15.90 -0.71 -8.19
CA ASN A 143 16.63 -1.67 -7.35
C ASN A 143 17.02 -1.16 -5.95
N GLN A 144 16.57 0.03 -5.55
CA GLN A 144 16.70 0.44 -4.15
C GLN A 144 15.78 -0.40 -3.26
N PRO A 145 16.12 -0.62 -1.97
CA PRO A 145 15.29 -1.42 -1.10
C PRO A 145 13.95 -0.74 -0.82
N GLY A 146 12.87 -1.49 -0.94
CA GLY A 146 11.52 -0.99 -0.72
C GLY A 146 10.50 -2.11 -0.60
N THR A 147 9.25 -1.73 -0.59
CA THR A 147 8.12 -2.65 -0.54
C THR A 147 7.08 -2.28 -1.58
N ASN A 148 6.15 -3.18 -1.85
CA ASN A 148 4.96 -2.89 -2.65
C ASN A 148 3.79 -3.73 -2.14
N PRO A 149 2.55 -3.34 -2.47
CA PRO A 149 1.37 -4.07 -1.99
C PRO A 149 1.37 -5.55 -2.36
N SER A 150 1.69 -5.89 -3.59
CA SER A 150 1.68 -7.28 -4.06
C SER A 150 2.71 -8.15 -3.34
N GLN A 151 3.88 -7.58 -3.03
CA GLN A 151 4.91 -8.27 -2.25
C GLN A 151 4.43 -8.52 -0.81
N LEU A 152 3.77 -7.56 -0.18
CA LEU A 152 3.24 -7.76 1.17
C LEU A 152 2.18 -8.87 1.17
N ALA A 153 1.26 -8.87 0.20
CA ALA A 153 0.23 -9.90 0.08
C ALA A 153 0.82 -11.30 -0.15
N ALA A 154 1.99 -11.40 -0.76
CA ALA A 154 2.67 -12.67 -1.01
C ALA A 154 3.42 -13.22 0.22
N SER A 155 3.46 -12.50 1.32
CA SER A 155 4.12 -12.97 2.55
C SER A 155 3.47 -14.27 3.05
N PRO A 156 4.27 -15.31 3.36
CA PRO A 156 3.73 -16.54 3.93
C PRO A 156 3.17 -16.38 5.34
N LEU A 157 3.43 -15.24 5.99
CA LEU A 157 2.90 -14.92 7.31
C LEU A 157 1.45 -14.44 7.27
N LEU A 158 0.95 -14.03 6.10
CA LEU A 158 -0.43 -13.58 5.94
C LEU A 158 -1.33 -14.70 5.48
N VAL A 159 -2.56 -14.70 6.01
CA VAL A 159 -3.63 -15.60 5.58
C VAL A 159 -4.63 -14.79 4.77
N CYS A 160 -4.96 -15.27 3.57
CA CYS A 160 -6.01 -14.65 2.76
C CYS A 160 -7.36 -15.03 3.34
N LYS A 161 -8.16 -14.04 3.68
CA LYS A 161 -9.50 -14.24 4.25
C LYS A 161 -10.60 -14.24 3.18
N GLU A 162 -10.63 -13.21 2.35
CA GLU A 162 -11.67 -13.02 1.34
C GLU A 162 -11.08 -12.31 0.13
N ARG A 163 -11.61 -12.63 -1.05
CA ARG A 163 -11.15 -12.07 -2.31
C ARG A 163 -12.30 -11.50 -3.12
N ASN A 164 -11.97 -10.57 -4.02
CA ASN A 164 -12.90 -10.02 -5.00
C ASN A 164 -14.11 -9.33 -4.36
N LEU A 165 -13.87 -8.63 -3.27
CA LEU A 165 -14.90 -7.84 -2.60
C LEU A 165 -15.05 -6.48 -3.28
N HIS A 166 -16.26 -5.95 -3.22
CA HIS A 166 -16.62 -4.62 -3.72
C HIS A 166 -17.13 -3.75 -2.57
N ASP A 167 -17.28 -2.45 -2.82
CA ASP A 167 -17.77 -1.50 -1.81
C ASP A 167 -19.07 -1.96 -1.15
N SER A 168 -19.97 -2.60 -1.90
CA SER A 168 -21.26 -3.09 -1.38
C SER A 168 -21.13 -4.29 -0.42
N ASP A 169 -19.96 -4.90 -0.31
CA ASP A 169 -19.74 -6.02 0.61
C ASP A 169 -19.35 -5.59 2.02
N PHE A 170 -19.18 -4.29 2.25
CA PHE A 170 -18.72 -3.74 3.55
C PHE A 170 -19.77 -2.95 4.30
#